data_cffdaa0ca807bbd4d538a299a582e59a
#
_entry.id   cffdaa0ca807bbd4d538a299a582e59a
#
_cell.length_a   1.000
_cell.length_b   1.000
_cell.length_c   1.000
_cell.angle_alpha   90.00
_cell.angle_beta   90.00
_cell.angle_gamma   90.00
#
_symmetry.space_group_name_H-M   'P 1'
#
loop_
_entity.id
_entity.type
_entity.pdbx_description
1 polymer ?
#
loop_
_entity_poly.entity_id
_entity_poly.type
_entity_poly.pdbx_seq_one_letter_code
_entity_poly.pdbx_strand_id
1 'polypeptide(L)'
;IFRRFRQKKIRIMIATDVAGRGLDFSHVTHVINYDFPINDESYTHRTGRAGRMGREGTAVTFVNKYNFLDLKRILSINAIEAHWHGAKPNLDSEQNRKQHNSKRQKDQRRRHKPQNRNLNKKTANKP
;
A
#
# COMPACT_ATOMS: atom_id res chain seq x y z
N ILE A 1 17.23 -5.63 -12.56
CA ILE A 1 17.08 -4.73 -11.39
C ILE A 1 17.40 -5.48 -10.11
N PHE A 2 16.74 -6.59 -9.77
CA PHE A 2 16.89 -7.34 -8.50
C PHE A 2 18.33 -7.79 -8.23
N ARG A 3 19.01 -8.35 -9.23
CA ARG A 3 20.41 -8.76 -9.11
C ARG A 3 21.32 -7.58 -8.74
N ARG A 4 21.14 -6.42 -9.40
CA ARG A 4 21.93 -5.21 -9.12
C ARG A 4 21.65 -4.65 -7.73
N PHE A 5 20.38 -4.69 -7.27
CA PHE A 5 20.01 -4.27 -5.92
C PHE A 5 20.62 -5.20 -4.88
N ARG A 6 20.53 -6.52 -5.06
CA ARG A 6 21.19 -7.51 -4.18
C ARG A 6 22.69 -7.33 -4.10
N GLN A 7 23.32 -6.96 -5.20
CA GLN A 7 24.75 -6.65 -5.26
C GLN A 7 25.10 -5.24 -4.73
N LYS A 8 24.14 -4.51 -4.16
CA LYS A 8 24.29 -3.13 -3.66
C LYS A 8 24.77 -2.11 -4.72
N LYS A 9 24.63 -2.44 -6.02
CA LYS A 9 24.97 -1.54 -7.14
C LYS A 9 23.91 -0.47 -7.38
N ILE A 10 22.71 -0.65 -6.84
CA ILE A 10 21.63 0.33 -6.79
C ILE A 10 21.21 0.49 -5.32
N ARG A 11 21.03 1.73 -4.89
CA ARG A 11 20.69 2.07 -3.50
C ARG A 11 19.19 2.09 -3.24
N ILE A 12 18.40 2.40 -4.26
CA ILE A 12 16.95 2.57 -4.17
C ILE A 12 16.29 1.67 -5.20
N MET A 13 15.26 0.96 -4.78
CA MET A 13 14.42 0.15 -5.65
C MET A 13 12.95 0.50 -5.44
N ILE A 14 12.25 0.82 -6.51
CA ILE A 14 10.81 1.00 -6.51
C ILE A 14 10.17 -0.31 -6.95
N ALA A 15 9.22 -0.81 -6.18
CA ALA A 15 8.56 -2.09 -6.43
C ALA A 15 7.09 -2.04 -6.01
N THR A 16 6.29 -2.89 -6.62
CA THR A 16 4.92 -3.18 -6.18
C THR A 16 4.91 -4.35 -5.19
N ASP A 17 3.79 -4.56 -4.48
CA ASP A 17 3.64 -5.70 -3.58
C ASP A 17 3.87 -7.04 -4.27
N VAL A 18 3.42 -7.18 -5.51
CA VAL A 18 3.60 -8.41 -6.32
C VAL A 18 5.08 -8.66 -6.63
N ALA A 19 5.80 -7.62 -7.04
CA ALA A 19 7.22 -7.71 -7.35
C ALA A 19 8.09 -7.88 -6.10
N GLY A 20 7.63 -7.42 -4.95
CA GLY A 20 8.33 -7.51 -3.67
C GLY A 20 8.17 -8.84 -2.94
N ARG A 21 7.16 -9.66 -3.29
CA ARG A 21 6.94 -10.97 -2.65
C ARG A 21 8.08 -11.93 -2.97
N GLY A 22 8.49 -12.68 -1.94
CA GLY A 22 9.56 -13.68 -2.07
C GLY A 22 10.97 -13.12 -2.23
N LEU A 23 11.15 -11.80 -2.31
CA LEU A 23 12.45 -11.19 -2.39
C LEU A 23 13.05 -11.03 -0.98
N ASP A 24 14.20 -11.62 -0.78
CA ASP A 24 14.98 -11.44 0.44
C ASP A 24 16.22 -10.58 0.16
N PHE A 25 16.22 -9.40 0.75
CA PHE A 25 17.33 -8.46 0.70
C PHE A 25 17.74 -8.11 2.13
N SER A 26 18.72 -8.82 2.65
CA SER A 26 19.18 -8.63 4.03
C SER A 26 19.79 -7.26 4.33
N HIS A 27 20.08 -6.46 3.31
CA HIS A 27 20.74 -5.15 3.44
C HIS A 27 19.76 -3.96 3.40
N VAL A 28 18.45 -4.22 3.30
CA VAL A 28 17.45 -3.14 3.30
C VAL A 28 17.36 -2.54 4.70
N THR A 29 17.60 -1.25 4.77
CA THR A 29 17.53 -0.47 6.01
C THR A 29 16.23 0.34 6.12
N HIS A 30 15.67 0.76 4.99
CA HIS A 30 14.50 1.60 4.93
C HIS A 30 13.45 1.04 3.98
N VAL A 31 12.20 1.06 4.40
CA VAL A 31 11.02 0.84 3.55
C VAL A 31 10.20 2.10 3.52
N ILE A 32 9.85 2.56 2.33
CA ILE A 32 9.00 3.73 2.13
C ILE A 32 7.69 3.28 1.48
N ASN A 33 6.60 3.33 2.22
CA ASN A 33 5.26 3.12 1.71
C ASN A 33 4.75 4.41 1.07
N TYR A 34 4.99 4.57 -0.21
CA TYR A 34 4.49 5.72 -0.97
C TYR A 34 2.98 5.66 -1.07
N ASP A 35 2.43 4.53 -1.53
CA ASP A 35 1.02 4.25 -1.42
C ASP A 35 0.72 3.60 -0.05
N PHE A 36 -0.34 4.09 0.60
CA PHE A 36 -0.76 3.56 1.89
C PHE A 36 -1.13 2.07 1.75
N PRO A 37 -0.67 1.18 2.66
CA PRO A 37 -0.99 -0.25 2.63
C PRO A 37 -2.49 -0.51 2.72
N ILE A 38 -2.99 -1.43 1.92
CA ILE A 38 -4.43 -1.75 1.83
C ILE A 38 -4.94 -2.35 3.15
N ASN A 39 -4.10 -3.08 3.86
CA ASN A 39 -4.39 -3.75 5.12
C ASN A 39 -3.12 -3.93 5.96
N ASP A 40 -3.30 -4.42 7.18
CA ASP A 40 -2.25 -4.70 8.16
C ASP A 40 -1.27 -5.77 7.69
N GLU A 41 -1.73 -6.80 6.99
CA GLU A 41 -0.86 -7.82 6.40
C GLU A 41 0.09 -7.22 5.37
N SER A 42 -0.43 -6.39 4.45
CA SER A 42 0.40 -5.66 3.49
C SER A 42 1.41 -4.74 4.17
N TYR A 43 1.01 -4.06 5.25
CA TYR A 43 1.90 -3.24 6.05
C TYR A 43 3.05 -4.07 6.62
N THR A 44 2.73 -5.17 7.28
CA THR A 44 3.72 -6.06 7.91
C THR A 44 4.66 -6.68 6.88
N HIS A 45 4.14 -7.12 5.74
CA HIS A 45 4.95 -7.69 4.66
C HIS A 45 5.91 -6.66 4.04
N ARG A 46 5.49 -5.40 3.89
CA ARG A 46 6.35 -4.34 3.37
C ARG A 46 7.42 -3.95 4.39
N THR A 47 7.03 -3.64 5.61
CA THR A 47 7.96 -3.19 6.66
C THR A 47 8.94 -4.29 7.06
N GLY A 48 8.50 -5.55 7.04
CA GLY A 48 9.37 -6.71 7.27
C GLY A 48 10.45 -6.94 6.18
N ARG A 49 10.59 -6.04 5.20
CA ARG A 49 11.75 -6.02 4.28
C ARG A 49 12.95 -5.32 4.89
N ALA A 50 12.76 -4.37 5.80
CA ALA A 50 13.84 -3.73 6.54
C ALA A 50 14.12 -4.45 7.88
N GLY A 51 15.27 -4.18 8.47
CA GLY A 51 15.59 -4.63 9.82
C GLY A 51 15.80 -6.14 9.96
N ARG A 52 16.21 -6.84 8.92
CA ARG A 52 16.42 -8.28 8.96
C ARG A 52 17.74 -8.67 9.62
N MET A 53 17.80 -9.91 10.11
CA MET A 53 19.01 -10.51 10.74
C MET A 53 19.50 -9.72 11.95
N GLY A 54 18.59 -9.27 12.82
CA GLY A 54 18.91 -8.55 14.05
C GLY A 54 19.38 -7.10 13.84
N ARG A 55 19.18 -6.55 12.65
CA ARG A 55 19.50 -5.14 12.35
C ARG A 55 18.29 -4.25 12.58
N GLU A 56 18.54 -3.00 12.90
CA GLU A 56 17.51 -1.97 12.93
C GLU A 56 17.01 -1.66 11.52
N GLY A 57 15.72 -1.34 11.41
CA GLY A 57 15.07 -0.95 10.18
C GLY A 57 14.09 0.19 10.41
N THR A 58 13.98 1.06 9.41
CA THR A 58 13.04 2.19 9.44
C THR A 58 11.94 2.00 8.41
N ALA A 59 10.69 2.18 8.81
CA ALA A 59 9.55 2.23 7.91
C ALA A 59 8.96 3.64 7.90
N VAL A 60 8.85 4.23 6.71
CA VAL A 60 8.20 5.52 6.49
C VAL A 60 6.93 5.28 5.70
N THR A 61 5.81 5.85 6.14
CA THR A 61 4.52 5.70 5.46
C THR A 61 3.90 7.06 5.22
N PHE A 62 3.62 7.39 3.95
CA PHE A 62 2.87 8.59 3.63
C PHE A 62 1.40 8.40 3.93
N VAL A 63 0.83 9.35 4.65
CA VAL A 63 -0.54 9.30 5.15
C VAL A 63 -1.30 10.53 4.68
N ASN A 64 -2.52 10.33 4.22
CA ASN A 64 -3.46 11.40 3.93
C ASN A 64 -4.77 11.20 4.73
N LYS A 65 -5.65 12.20 4.71
CA LYS A 65 -6.91 12.18 5.48
C LYS A 65 -7.81 10.96 5.22
N TYR A 66 -7.69 10.32 4.05
CA TYR A 66 -8.51 9.15 3.72
C TYR A 66 -7.98 7.83 4.29
N ASN A 67 -6.76 7.87 4.86
CA ASN A 67 -6.09 6.70 5.43
C ASN A 67 -6.19 6.64 6.96
N PHE A 68 -6.74 7.66 7.63
CA PHE A 68 -6.64 7.80 9.09
C PHE A 68 -7.27 6.63 9.87
N LEU A 69 -8.38 6.06 9.41
CA LEU A 69 -8.99 4.91 10.08
C LEU A 69 -8.18 3.62 9.87
N ASP A 70 -7.67 3.42 8.66
CA ASP A 70 -6.82 2.27 8.36
C ASP A 70 -5.49 2.39 9.11
N LEU A 71 -4.94 3.61 9.20
CA LEU A 71 -3.75 3.90 9.99
C LEU A 71 -3.97 3.60 11.47
N LYS A 72 -5.07 4.09 12.06
CA LYS A 72 -5.40 3.80 13.46
C LYS A 72 -5.42 2.29 13.73
N ARG A 73 -6.04 1.52 12.84
CA ARG A 73 -6.11 0.07 12.93
C ARG A 73 -4.72 -0.56 12.87
N ILE A 74 -3.89 -0.18 11.89
CA ILE A 74 -2.53 -0.71 11.72
C ILE A 74 -1.68 -0.44 12.97
N LEU A 75 -1.71 0.78 13.49
CA LEU A 75 -0.97 1.16 14.70
C LEU A 75 -1.39 0.33 15.91
N SER A 76 -2.72 0.13 16.08
CA SER A 76 -3.26 -0.64 17.20
C SER A 76 -2.93 -2.12 17.11
N ILE A 77 -3.11 -2.76 15.95
CA ILE A 77 -2.87 -4.20 15.77
C ILE A 77 -1.39 -4.55 15.93
N ASN A 78 -0.52 -3.69 15.41
CA ASN A 78 0.92 -3.95 15.44
C ASN A 78 1.63 -3.34 16.65
N ALA A 79 0.91 -2.73 17.59
CA ALA A 79 1.44 -2.03 18.77
C ALA A 79 2.57 -1.03 18.40
N ILE A 80 2.37 -0.25 17.33
CA ILE A 80 3.39 0.66 16.81
C ILE A 80 3.23 2.03 17.44
N GLU A 81 4.33 2.54 18.01
CA GLU A 81 4.48 3.94 18.34
C GLU A 81 5.01 4.71 17.11
N ALA A 82 4.17 5.57 16.54
CA ALA A 82 4.52 6.31 15.34
C ALA A 82 5.20 7.64 15.66
N HIS A 83 6.33 7.91 15.02
CA HIS A 83 6.96 9.22 15.00
C HIS A 83 6.42 10.04 13.82
N TRP A 84 5.99 11.27 14.08
CA TRP A 84 5.32 12.11 13.09
C TRP A 84 6.25 13.15 12.50
N HIS A 85 6.31 13.19 11.19
CA HIS A 85 6.91 14.28 10.44
C HIS A 85 5.78 15.20 9.93
N GLY A 86 5.62 16.37 10.55
CA GLY A 86 4.51 17.28 10.34
C GLY A 86 3.44 17.20 11.43
N ALA A 87 2.24 17.68 11.15
CA ALA A 87 1.16 17.69 12.12
C ALA A 87 0.64 16.28 12.41
N LYS A 88 0.59 15.90 13.69
CA LYS A 88 0.00 14.63 14.11
C LYS A 88 -1.49 14.61 13.76
N PRO A 89 -1.97 13.60 13.02
CA PRO A 89 -3.37 13.54 12.64
C PRO A 89 -4.27 13.22 13.83
N ASN A 90 -5.45 13.84 13.87
CA ASN A 90 -6.51 13.42 14.80
C ASN A 90 -7.20 12.18 14.23
N LEU A 91 -6.80 10.99 14.71
CA LEU A 91 -7.31 9.72 14.24
C LEU A 91 -8.73 9.39 14.75
N ASP A 92 -9.23 10.12 15.74
CA ASP A 92 -10.51 9.88 16.40
C ASP A 92 -11.66 10.77 15.91
N SER A 93 -11.39 11.69 14.99
CA SER A 93 -12.42 12.62 14.51
C SER A 93 -13.55 11.89 13.77
N GLU A 94 -14.80 12.30 14.04
CA GLU A 94 -15.98 11.78 13.33
C GLU A 94 -15.95 12.04 11.82
N GLN A 95 -15.30 13.12 11.40
CA GLN A 95 -15.10 13.45 9.98
C GLN A 95 -14.33 12.35 9.25
N ASN A 96 -13.36 11.73 9.90
CA ASN A 96 -12.59 10.63 9.33
C ASN A 96 -13.47 9.39 9.09
N ARG A 97 -14.41 9.09 10.00
CA ARG A 97 -15.37 8.00 9.83
C ARG A 97 -16.30 8.21 8.64
N LYS A 98 -16.83 9.42 8.46
CA LYS A 98 -17.70 9.77 7.32
C LYS A 98 -16.97 9.65 5.98
N GLN A 99 -15.75 10.13 5.91
CA GLN A 99 -14.93 10.07 4.68
C GLN A 99 -14.55 8.63 4.31
N HIS A 100 -14.18 7.81 5.29
CA HIS A 100 -13.85 6.40 5.05
C HIS A 100 -15.05 5.61 4.51
N ASN A 101 -16.24 5.80 5.10
CA ASN A 101 -17.45 5.13 4.65
C ASN A 101 -17.83 5.55 3.21
N SER A 102 -17.69 6.82 2.87
CA SER A 102 -17.93 7.33 1.52
C SER A 102 -16.96 6.72 0.49
N LYS A 103 -15.70 6.54 0.86
CA LYS A 103 -14.69 5.91 -0.01
C LYS A 103 -15.02 4.44 -0.24
N ARG A 104 -15.33 3.67 0.81
CA ARG A 104 -15.73 2.25 0.69
C ARG A 104 -16.94 2.05 -0.21
N GLN A 105 -17.96 2.91 -0.10
CA GLN A 105 -19.14 2.84 -0.98
C GLN A 105 -18.80 3.12 -2.45
N LYS A 106 -17.95 4.11 -2.72
CA LYS A 106 -17.50 4.41 -4.10
C LYS A 106 -16.70 3.26 -4.71
N ASP A 107 -15.82 2.64 -3.93
CA ASP A 107 -15.00 1.53 -4.40
C ASP A 107 -15.84 0.26 -4.65
N GLN A 108 -16.84 -0.01 -3.81
CA GLN A 108 -17.80 -1.10 -4.04
C GLN A 108 -18.62 -0.87 -5.32
N ARG A 109 -19.12 0.35 -5.55
CA ARG A 109 -19.87 0.69 -6.78
C ARG A 109 -19.01 0.56 -8.04
N ARG A 110 -17.71 0.86 -7.98
CA ARG A 110 -16.78 0.67 -9.10
C ARG A 110 -16.56 -0.81 -9.42
N ARG A 111 -16.47 -1.66 -8.41
CA ARG A 111 -16.27 -3.13 -8.60
C ARG A 111 -17.50 -3.82 -9.20
N HIS A 112 -18.71 -3.29 -8.95
CA HIS A 112 -19.98 -3.86 -9.43
C HIS A 112 -20.50 -3.22 -10.72
N LYS A 113 -19.73 -2.31 -11.34
CA LYS A 113 -20.13 -1.75 -12.62
C LYS A 113 -19.91 -2.80 -13.72
N PRO A 114 -20.97 -3.31 -14.39
CA PRO A 114 -20.83 -4.33 -15.42
C PRO A 114 -19.98 -3.75 -16.57
N GLN A 115 -18.96 -4.49 -16.98
CA GLN A 115 -18.24 -4.18 -18.21
C GLN A 115 -19.21 -4.41 -19.38
N ASN A 116 -19.75 -3.33 -19.92
CA ASN A 116 -20.56 -3.37 -21.12
C ASN A 116 -19.62 -3.75 -22.28
N ARG A 117 -19.45 -5.06 -22.53
CA ARG A 117 -18.81 -5.56 -23.73
C ARG A 117 -19.75 -5.28 -24.89
N ASN A 118 -19.58 -4.17 -25.58
CA ASN A 118 -20.13 -3.95 -26.91
C ASN A 118 -19.51 -4.98 -27.86
N LEU A 119 -20.18 -6.12 -27.98
CA LEU A 119 -19.99 -7.05 -29.09
C LEU A 119 -20.57 -6.41 -30.33
N ASN A 120 -19.78 -5.61 -31.05
CA ASN A 120 -20.06 -5.23 -32.43
C ASN A 120 -20.10 -6.51 -33.27
N LYS A 121 -21.29 -7.07 -33.44
CA LYS A 121 -21.59 -8.01 -34.53
C LYS A 121 -21.53 -7.23 -35.85
N LYS A 122 -20.38 -7.24 -36.52
CA LYS A 122 -20.31 -6.99 -37.95
C LYS A 122 -20.80 -8.26 -38.65
N THR A 123 -22.07 -8.28 -38.98
CA THR A 123 -22.61 -9.18 -39.99
C THR A 123 -22.05 -8.73 -41.34
N ALA A 124 -21.16 -9.53 -41.89
CA ALA A 124 -20.77 -9.42 -43.28
C ALA A 124 -21.91 -9.99 -44.12
N ASN A 125 -22.63 -9.12 -44.82
CA ASN A 125 -23.43 -9.49 -45.98
C ASN A 125 -22.49 -9.53 -47.18
N LYS A 126 -22.52 -10.61 -47.90
CA LYS A 126 -21.92 -10.72 -49.22
C LYS A 126 -22.97 -11.33 -50.16
N PRO A 127 -23.18 -10.71 -51.32
CA PRO A 127 -24.05 -11.27 -52.35
C PRO A 127 -23.41 -12.50 -53.01
#